data_b4d9c7b54f48426153be9b7ed443a34b
#
_entry.id   b4d9c7b54f48426153be9b7ed443a34b
#
_cell.length_a   1.000
_cell.length_b   1.000
_cell.length_c   1.000
_cell.angle_alpha   90.00
_cell.angle_beta   90.00
_cell.angle_gamma   90.00
#
_symmetry.space_group_name_H-M   'P 1'
#
loop_
_entity.id
_entity.type
_entity.pdbx_description
1 polymer ?
#
loop_
_entity_poly.entity_id
_entity_poly.type
_entity_poly.pdbx_seq_one_letter_code
_entity_poly.pdbx_strand_id
1 'polypeptide(L)'
;YYLYYLLRAFEQKGHIDFEDMPQMFQSGCRKKEDYLAQLNRSLGRATMNLSWKNRFLESRDAVISQFRELSVILEEFSRQIDRARDITDEYEYILKKHFRRYHVALGNLLLLEYENGQKEAFLTVRTTNGRCITSKDAALIMGEVMDGTRWSPAKDSRSIITKQYETVRFLEEGGYRMLYGASRIPKKGEKYSGDNYTFCESPGNQVVMSLSDGMGSGEAAD
;
A
#
# COMPACT_ATOMS: atom_id res chain seq x y z
N TYR A 1 -51.11 -0.82 0.03
CA TYR A 1 -51.03 -0.76 -1.43
C TYR A 1 -50.57 0.63 -1.91
N TYR A 2 -51.13 1.71 -1.37
CA TYR A 2 -50.85 3.06 -1.87
C TYR A 2 -49.43 3.58 -1.50
N LEU A 3 -48.95 3.29 -0.30
CA LEU A 3 -47.62 3.67 0.15
C LEU A 3 -46.53 3.07 -0.75
N TYR A 4 -46.69 1.84 -1.20
CA TYR A 4 -45.78 1.19 -2.12
C TYR A 4 -45.72 1.90 -3.47
N TYR A 5 -46.85 2.35 -3.99
CA TYR A 5 -46.93 3.10 -5.22
C TYR A 5 -46.20 4.46 -5.11
N LEU A 6 -46.42 5.19 -4.02
CA LEU A 6 -45.73 6.45 -3.77
C LEU A 6 -44.20 6.29 -3.63
N LEU A 7 -43.77 5.23 -2.95
CA LEU A 7 -42.33 4.93 -2.84
C LEU A 7 -41.71 4.62 -4.19
N ARG A 8 -42.39 3.86 -5.03
CA ARG A 8 -41.94 3.54 -6.38
C ARG A 8 -41.89 4.78 -7.29
N ALA A 9 -42.88 5.66 -7.18
CA ALA A 9 -42.87 6.93 -7.89
C ALA A 9 -41.70 7.82 -7.46
N PHE A 10 -41.41 7.85 -6.14
CA PHE A 10 -40.26 8.58 -5.61
C PHE A 10 -38.93 8.00 -6.07
N GLU A 11 -38.79 6.67 -6.10
CA GLU A 11 -37.58 6.00 -6.61
C GLU A 11 -37.29 6.30 -8.07
N GLN A 12 -38.34 6.41 -8.91
CA GLN A 12 -38.21 6.66 -10.33
C GLN A 12 -37.95 8.13 -10.67
N LYS A 13 -38.62 9.06 -9.98
CA LYS A 13 -38.61 10.49 -10.31
C LYS A 13 -37.76 11.33 -9.36
N GLY A 14 -37.41 10.81 -8.18
CA GLY A 14 -36.74 11.53 -7.10
C GLY A 14 -37.65 12.46 -6.29
N HIS A 15 -38.93 12.56 -6.65
CA HIS A 15 -39.96 13.32 -5.97
C HIS A 15 -41.34 12.75 -6.26
N ILE A 16 -42.34 13.12 -5.43
CA ILE A 16 -43.73 12.78 -5.61
C ILE A 16 -44.43 14.03 -6.12
N ASP A 17 -45.15 13.90 -7.22
CA ASP A 17 -46.00 14.97 -7.79
C ASP A 17 -47.42 14.89 -7.26
N PHE A 18 -48.15 15.95 -7.47
CA PHE A 18 -49.54 16.01 -7.07
C PHE A 18 -50.41 14.93 -7.76
N GLU A 19 -50.06 14.58 -9.00
CA GLU A 19 -50.73 13.55 -9.80
C GLU A 19 -50.52 12.13 -9.26
N ASP A 20 -49.44 11.91 -8.54
CA ASP A 20 -49.14 10.62 -7.90
C ASP A 20 -50.01 10.38 -6.65
N MET A 21 -50.68 11.40 -6.14
CA MET A 21 -51.51 11.34 -4.94
C MET A 21 -52.93 10.83 -5.23
N PRO A 22 -53.57 10.14 -4.27
CA PRO A 22 -54.97 9.69 -4.47
C PRO A 22 -55.93 10.79 -4.81
N GLN A 23 -56.88 10.53 -5.67
CA GLN A 23 -57.92 11.52 -6.06
C GLN A 23 -58.67 12.12 -4.86
N MET A 24 -58.97 11.30 -3.82
CA MET A 24 -59.56 11.77 -2.56
C MET A 24 -58.68 12.81 -1.85
N PHE A 25 -57.38 12.66 -1.93
CA PHE A 25 -56.42 13.61 -1.35
C PHE A 25 -56.38 14.90 -2.20
N GLN A 26 -56.35 14.77 -3.54
CA GLN A 26 -56.30 15.88 -4.46
C GLN A 26 -57.52 16.80 -4.33
N SER A 27 -58.72 16.26 -4.09
CA SER A 27 -59.97 16.98 -3.97
C SER A 27 -60.30 17.45 -2.56
N GLY A 28 -59.90 16.72 -1.53
CA GLY A 28 -60.34 16.91 -0.14
C GLY A 28 -59.39 17.60 0.81
N CYS A 29 -58.10 17.63 0.49
CA CYS A 29 -57.10 18.17 1.41
C CYS A 29 -56.89 19.69 1.21
N ARG A 30 -57.17 20.48 2.28
CA ARG A 30 -56.96 21.95 2.25
C ARG A 30 -55.48 22.37 2.28
N LYS A 31 -54.59 21.54 2.83
CA LYS A 31 -53.16 21.80 2.98
C LYS A 31 -52.30 20.83 2.13
N LYS A 32 -52.78 20.56 0.93
CA LYS A 32 -52.17 19.54 0.04
C LYS A 32 -50.75 19.88 -0.37
N GLU A 33 -50.42 21.14 -0.62
CA GLU A 33 -49.09 21.60 -1.03
C GLU A 33 -48.08 21.46 0.12
N ASP A 34 -48.44 21.87 1.34
CA ASP A 34 -47.61 21.74 2.52
C ASP A 34 -47.33 20.25 2.84
N TYR A 35 -48.39 19.42 2.73
CA TYR A 35 -48.25 17.98 2.96
C TYR A 35 -47.33 17.33 1.93
N LEU A 36 -47.48 17.65 0.65
CA LEU A 36 -46.64 17.12 -0.43
C LEU A 36 -45.17 17.53 -0.24
N ALA A 37 -44.94 18.81 0.09
CA ALA A 37 -43.62 19.33 0.37
C ALA A 37 -42.96 18.60 1.58
N GLN A 38 -43.74 18.37 2.64
CA GLN A 38 -43.28 17.68 3.83
C GLN A 38 -43.03 16.20 3.57
N LEU A 39 -43.85 15.52 2.77
CA LEU A 39 -43.68 14.15 2.34
C LEU A 39 -42.39 13.98 1.52
N ASN A 40 -42.18 14.83 0.52
CA ASN A 40 -40.97 14.82 -0.30
C ASN A 40 -39.68 15.05 0.53
N ARG A 41 -39.73 16.01 1.49
CA ARG A 41 -38.59 16.24 2.41
C ARG A 41 -38.33 15.02 3.28
N SER A 42 -39.36 14.35 3.79
CA SER A 42 -39.21 13.19 4.65
C SER A 42 -38.66 12.00 3.89
N LEU A 43 -39.15 11.74 2.68
CA LEU A 43 -38.63 10.70 1.80
C LEU A 43 -37.20 10.97 1.37
N GLY A 44 -36.89 12.20 0.97
CA GLY A 44 -35.52 12.59 0.62
C GLY A 44 -34.54 12.39 1.77
N ARG A 45 -34.93 12.75 3.02
CA ARG A 45 -34.11 12.49 4.20
C ARG A 45 -33.92 10.99 4.47
N ALA A 46 -35.00 10.21 4.34
CA ALA A 46 -34.94 8.77 4.54
C ALA A 46 -34.02 8.09 3.52
N THR A 47 -34.14 8.45 2.24
CA THR A 47 -33.28 7.93 1.16
C THR A 47 -31.82 8.31 1.37
N MET A 48 -31.57 9.57 1.75
CA MET A 48 -30.21 10.03 2.05
C MET A 48 -29.61 9.26 3.24
N ASN A 49 -30.37 9.07 4.32
CA ASN A 49 -29.92 8.31 5.48
C ASN A 49 -29.62 6.84 5.15
N LEU A 50 -30.43 6.21 4.31
CA LEU A 50 -30.18 4.84 3.83
C LEU A 50 -28.91 4.77 2.95
N SER A 51 -28.73 5.73 2.05
CA SER A 51 -27.53 5.81 1.22
C SER A 51 -26.28 5.99 2.07
N TRP A 52 -26.29 6.90 3.06
CA TRP A 52 -25.18 7.05 4.00
C TRP A 52 -24.89 5.78 4.81
N LYS A 53 -25.95 5.14 5.30
CA LYS A 53 -25.81 3.87 6.04
C LYS A 53 -25.17 2.78 5.17
N ASN A 54 -25.61 2.64 3.93
CA ASN A 54 -25.06 1.64 3.01
C ASN A 54 -23.59 1.93 2.70
N ARG A 55 -23.23 3.18 2.37
CA ARG A 55 -21.84 3.59 2.15
C ARG A 55 -20.96 3.34 3.38
N PHE A 56 -21.49 3.61 4.57
CA PHE A 56 -20.76 3.33 5.82
C PHE A 56 -20.51 1.83 6.01
N LEU A 57 -21.51 0.99 5.72
CA LEU A 57 -21.38 -0.46 5.81
C LEU A 57 -20.37 -1.00 4.79
N GLU A 58 -20.42 -0.52 3.54
CA GLU A 58 -19.46 -0.88 2.50
C GLU A 58 -18.03 -0.46 2.88
N SER A 59 -17.86 0.76 3.38
CA SER A 59 -16.56 1.25 3.85
C SER A 59 -16.03 0.42 5.02
N ARG A 60 -16.90 0.08 5.99
CA ARG A 60 -16.54 -0.78 7.12
C ARG A 60 -16.09 -2.16 6.65
N ASP A 61 -16.81 -2.76 5.72
CA ASP A 61 -16.51 -4.10 5.21
C ASP A 61 -15.20 -4.11 4.41
N ALA A 62 -14.93 -3.04 3.65
CA ALA A 62 -13.65 -2.84 2.97
C ALA A 62 -12.48 -2.74 3.97
N VAL A 63 -12.63 -1.96 5.04
CA VAL A 63 -11.61 -1.84 6.09
C VAL A 63 -11.38 -3.18 6.80
N ILE A 64 -12.45 -3.92 7.12
CA ILE A 64 -12.31 -5.25 7.73
C ILE A 64 -11.56 -6.21 6.80
N SER A 65 -11.84 -6.18 5.50
CA SER A 65 -11.11 -7.00 4.51
C SER A 65 -9.62 -6.64 4.49
N GLN A 66 -9.29 -5.34 4.45
CA GLN A 66 -7.90 -4.87 4.48
C GLN A 66 -7.17 -5.34 5.75
N PHE A 67 -7.80 -5.27 6.92
CA PHE A 67 -7.19 -5.77 8.15
C PHE A 67 -6.96 -7.29 8.14
N ARG A 68 -7.86 -8.06 7.55
CA ARG A 68 -7.68 -9.51 7.39
C ARG A 68 -6.49 -9.83 6.49
N GLU A 69 -6.38 -9.15 5.36
CA GLU A 69 -5.26 -9.31 4.43
C GLU A 69 -3.94 -8.92 5.09
N LEU A 70 -3.91 -7.80 5.82
CA LEU A 70 -2.74 -7.39 6.59
C LEU A 70 -2.34 -8.43 7.62
N SER A 71 -3.31 -9.04 8.32
CA SER A 71 -3.03 -10.10 9.30
C SER A 71 -2.38 -11.32 8.65
N VAL A 72 -2.84 -11.73 7.46
CA VAL A 72 -2.25 -12.85 6.71
C VAL A 72 -0.81 -12.52 6.28
N ILE A 73 -0.56 -11.30 5.80
CA ILE A 73 0.78 -10.85 5.44
C ILE A 73 1.73 -10.86 6.64
N LEU A 74 1.27 -10.35 7.79
CA LEU A 74 2.06 -10.33 9.02
C LEU A 74 2.36 -11.74 9.55
N GLU A 75 1.40 -12.65 9.47
CA GLU A 75 1.60 -14.06 9.85
C GLU A 75 2.60 -14.74 8.94
N GLU A 76 2.53 -14.53 7.64
CA GLU A 76 3.51 -15.07 6.68
C GLU A 76 4.90 -14.50 6.93
N PHE A 77 5.01 -13.20 7.13
CA PHE A 77 6.27 -12.52 7.45
C PHE A 77 6.89 -13.07 8.76
N SER A 78 6.06 -13.23 9.80
CA SER A 78 6.50 -13.84 11.07
C SER A 78 7.03 -15.24 10.87
N ARG A 79 6.35 -16.08 10.07
CA ARG A 79 6.80 -17.44 9.76
C ARG A 79 8.13 -17.47 8.99
N GLN A 80 8.32 -16.54 8.06
CA GLN A 80 9.57 -16.44 7.30
C GLN A 80 10.76 -16.09 8.21
N ILE A 81 10.56 -15.17 9.16
CA ILE A 81 11.62 -14.84 10.14
C ILE A 81 11.89 -16.00 11.08
N ASP A 82 10.85 -16.64 11.60
CA ASP A 82 10.99 -17.74 12.56
C ASP A 82 11.73 -18.96 11.97
N ARG A 83 11.63 -19.14 10.65
CA ARG A 83 12.30 -20.22 9.93
C ARG A 83 13.64 -19.83 9.30
N ALA A 84 14.00 -18.54 9.38
CA ALA A 84 15.28 -18.09 8.86
C ALA A 84 16.43 -18.71 9.68
N ARG A 85 17.46 -19.19 8.98
CA ARG A 85 18.68 -19.72 9.60
C ARG A 85 19.64 -18.59 9.87
N ASP A 86 20.11 -18.45 11.09
CA ASP A 86 21.22 -17.56 11.42
C ASP A 86 22.54 -18.21 10.99
N ILE A 87 23.19 -17.58 10.01
CA ILE A 87 24.50 -18.00 9.47
C ILE A 87 25.62 -17.01 9.83
N THR A 88 25.37 -16.15 10.82
CA THR A 88 26.31 -15.11 11.25
C THR A 88 27.67 -15.67 11.59
N ASP A 89 27.74 -16.73 12.39
CA ASP A 89 29.00 -17.31 12.87
C ASP A 89 29.88 -17.83 11.73
N GLU A 90 29.28 -18.27 10.63
CA GLU A 90 30.01 -18.78 9.46
C GLU A 90 30.82 -17.69 8.76
N TYR A 91 30.34 -16.44 8.77
CA TYR A 91 30.91 -15.34 7.99
C TYR A 91 31.48 -14.18 8.83
N GLU A 92 31.20 -14.12 10.12
CA GLU A 92 31.55 -12.95 10.95
C GLU A 92 33.06 -12.66 10.94
N TYR A 93 33.89 -13.67 11.14
CA TYR A 93 35.34 -13.50 11.18
C TYR A 93 35.89 -13.00 9.84
N ILE A 94 35.46 -13.61 8.75
CA ILE A 94 35.93 -13.29 7.39
C ILE A 94 35.50 -11.89 7.01
N LEU A 95 34.24 -11.51 7.24
CA LEU A 95 33.70 -10.21 6.98
C LEU A 95 34.39 -9.12 7.81
N LYS A 96 34.57 -9.32 9.11
CA LYS A 96 35.33 -8.38 9.97
C LYS A 96 36.74 -8.15 9.47
N LYS A 97 37.45 -9.22 9.07
CA LYS A 97 38.79 -9.12 8.52
C LYS A 97 38.81 -8.38 7.18
N HIS A 98 37.84 -8.66 6.32
CA HIS A 98 37.80 -8.07 4.99
C HIS A 98 37.45 -6.58 5.04
N PHE A 99 36.41 -6.19 5.79
CA PHE A 99 36.00 -4.79 5.95
C PHE A 99 37.13 -3.92 6.54
N ARG A 100 37.96 -4.45 7.43
CA ARG A 100 39.13 -3.74 7.97
C ARG A 100 40.13 -3.30 6.90
N ARG A 101 40.28 -4.05 5.81
CA ARG A 101 41.18 -3.68 4.69
C ARG A 101 40.71 -2.40 3.98
N TYR A 102 39.42 -2.14 4.03
CA TYR A 102 38.79 -0.93 3.48
C TYR A 102 38.58 0.16 4.52
N HIS A 103 39.24 0.05 5.67
CA HIS A 103 39.09 0.99 6.79
C HIS A 103 37.66 1.12 7.31
N VAL A 104 36.90 0.03 7.30
CA VAL A 104 35.57 -0.08 7.88
C VAL A 104 35.62 -1.03 9.07
N ALA A 105 35.17 -0.55 10.23
CA ALA A 105 34.99 -1.38 11.42
C ALA A 105 33.56 -1.95 11.41
N LEU A 106 33.48 -3.27 11.49
CA LEU A 106 32.25 -4.00 11.67
C LEU A 106 32.04 -4.28 13.17
N GLY A 107 31.03 -3.70 13.77
CA GLY A 107 30.62 -3.92 15.15
C GLY A 107 29.80 -5.20 15.27
N ASN A 108 28.50 -5.09 15.04
CA ASN A 108 27.57 -6.21 15.05
C ASN A 108 27.25 -6.67 13.62
N LEU A 109 27.05 -7.96 13.48
CA LEU A 109 26.58 -8.62 12.27
C LEU A 109 25.42 -9.54 12.64
N LEU A 110 24.36 -9.51 11.83
CA LEU A 110 23.35 -10.55 11.77
C LEU A 110 23.17 -10.91 10.29
N LEU A 111 23.36 -12.17 9.96
CA LEU A 111 23.23 -12.71 8.62
C LEU A 111 22.22 -13.84 8.62
N LEU A 112 21.11 -13.63 7.93
CA LEU A 112 19.99 -14.56 7.86
C LEU A 112 19.91 -15.20 6.48
N GLU A 113 19.63 -16.48 6.44
CA GLU A 113 19.30 -17.23 5.24
C GLU A 113 17.86 -17.73 5.35
N TYR A 114 17.01 -17.33 4.41
CA TYR A 114 15.61 -17.72 4.36
C TYR A 114 15.43 -19.06 3.66
N GLU A 115 14.26 -19.72 3.84
CA GLU A 115 13.93 -21.01 3.22
C GLU A 115 14.05 -21.01 1.69
N ASN A 116 13.85 -19.86 1.04
CA ASN A 116 14.02 -19.70 -0.40
C ASN A 116 15.48 -19.58 -0.86
N GLY A 117 16.45 -19.69 0.07
CA GLY A 117 17.88 -19.55 -0.17
C GLY A 117 18.38 -18.11 -0.26
N GLN A 118 17.49 -17.11 -0.13
CA GLN A 118 17.87 -15.72 -0.15
C GLN A 118 18.51 -15.32 1.18
N LYS A 119 19.52 -14.44 1.12
CA LYS A 119 20.21 -13.98 2.30
C LYS A 119 19.96 -12.48 2.55
N GLU A 120 19.94 -12.14 3.81
CA GLU A 120 19.80 -10.78 4.30
C GLU A 120 20.81 -10.52 5.41
N ALA A 121 21.43 -9.33 5.40
CA ALA A 121 22.44 -8.96 6.36
C ALA A 121 22.16 -7.62 7.02
N PHE A 122 22.32 -7.56 8.32
CA PHE A 122 22.30 -6.34 9.12
C PHE A 122 23.71 -6.11 9.66
N LEU A 123 24.38 -5.09 9.14
CA LEU A 123 25.75 -4.75 9.52
C LEU A 123 25.77 -3.43 10.28
N THR A 124 26.26 -3.45 11.51
CA THR A 124 26.57 -2.23 12.24
C THR A 124 28.02 -1.82 11.94
N VAL A 125 28.19 -0.79 11.13
CA VAL A 125 29.48 -0.41 10.55
C VAL A 125 29.81 1.05 10.82
N ARG A 126 31.12 1.36 10.81
CA ARG A 126 31.64 2.74 10.80
C ARG A 126 32.95 2.81 10.05
N THR A 127 33.32 3.99 9.55
CA THR A 127 34.66 4.21 8.98
C THR A 127 35.69 4.53 10.07
N THR A 128 36.97 4.14 9.86
CA THR A 128 38.04 4.32 10.83
C THR A 128 39.09 5.35 10.39
N ASN A 129 39.13 5.71 9.10
CA ASN A 129 40.13 6.62 8.53
C ASN A 129 39.61 8.06 8.32
N GLY A 130 38.43 8.37 8.79
CA GLY A 130 37.82 9.68 8.62
C GLY A 130 37.19 9.96 7.26
N ARG A 131 37.29 9.03 6.32
CA ARG A 131 36.60 9.11 5.03
C ARG A 131 35.24 8.43 5.16
N CYS A 132 34.24 8.96 4.46
CA CYS A 132 32.96 8.28 4.33
C CYS A 132 33.02 7.30 3.14
N ILE A 133 32.28 6.21 3.25
CA ILE A 133 32.03 5.29 2.14
C ILE A 133 30.51 5.20 1.89
N THR A 134 30.12 4.86 0.68
CA THR A 134 28.71 4.64 0.41
C THR A 134 28.29 3.25 0.87
N SER A 135 27.01 3.08 1.20
CA SER A 135 26.46 1.76 1.49
C SER A 135 26.55 0.81 0.27
N LYS A 136 26.59 1.35 -0.94
CA LYS A 136 26.86 0.56 -2.17
C LYS A 136 28.27 0.01 -2.21
N ASP A 137 29.27 0.81 -1.82
CA ASP A 137 30.65 0.32 -1.72
C ASP A 137 30.79 -0.78 -0.65
N ALA A 138 30.09 -0.61 0.48
CA ALA A 138 30.03 -1.64 1.50
C ALA A 138 29.37 -2.94 1.01
N ALA A 139 28.34 -2.85 0.19
CA ALA A 139 27.72 -3.99 -0.48
C ALA A 139 28.68 -4.72 -1.43
N LEU A 140 29.48 -4.00 -2.18
CA LEU A 140 30.53 -4.58 -3.05
C LEU A 140 31.59 -5.32 -2.22
N ILE A 141 32.08 -4.69 -1.16
CA ILE A 141 33.04 -5.30 -0.22
C ILE A 141 32.48 -6.59 0.38
N MET A 142 31.20 -6.61 0.72
CA MET A 142 30.52 -7.79 1.24
C MET A 142 30.44 -8.91 0.19
N GLY A 143 30.08 -8.57 -1.04
CA GLY A 143 29.98 -9.52 -2.15
C GLY A 143 31.29 -10.22 -2.49
N GLU A 144 32.45 -9.57 -2.29
CA GLU A 144 33.77 -10.21 -2.49
C GLU A 144 34.03 -11.39 -1.56
N VAL A 145 33.35 -11.43 -0.42
CA VAL A 145 33.51 -12.47 0.61
C VAL A 145 32.40 -13.52 0.53
N MET A 146 31.23 -13.11 0.08
CA MET A 146 30.01 -13.93 0.03
C MET A 146 29.88 -14.65 -1.33
N ASP A 147 30.85 -15.50 -1.67
CA ASP A 147 30.87 -16.35 -2.88
C ASP A 147 30.60 -15.61 -4.20
N GLY A 148 30.95 -14.31 -4.28
CA GLY A 148 30.73 -13.47 -5.45
C GLY A 148 29.27 -13.10 -5.69
N THR A 149 28.38 -13.32 -4.73
CA THR A 149 26.99 -12.88 -4.81
C THR A 149 26.90 -11.36 -4.79
N ARG A 150 25.92 -10.83 -5.51
CA ARG A 150 25.68 -9.39 -5.51
C ARG A 150 24.81 -9.02 -4.32
N TRP A 151 25.18 -7.91 -3.68
CA TRP A 151 24.46 -7.36 -2.55
C TRP A 151 24.08 -5.90 -2.85
N SER A 152 22.94 -5.48 -2.35
CA SER A 152 22.51 -4.08 -2.40
C SER A 152 22.01 -3.60 -1.05
N PRO A 153 22.26 -2.33 -0.69
CA PRO A 153 21.66 -1.76 0.50
C PRO A 153 20.13 -1.66 0.32
N ALA A 154 19.39 -1.98 1.36
CA ALA A 154 17.95 -1.79 1.36
C ALA A 154 17.58 -0.30 1.17
N LYS A 155 16.45 -0.03 0.54
CA LYS A 155 16.01 1.34 0.18
C LYS A 155 15.82 2.27 1.38
N ASP A 156 15.51 1.69 2.53
CA ASP A 156 15.34 2.37 3.83
C ASP A 156 16.64 2.59 4.59
N SER A 157 17.76 2.03 4.11
CA SER A 157 19.08 2.19 4.72
C SER A 157 19.74 3.49 4.32
N ARG A 158 20.59 4.02 5.19
CA ARG A 158 21.39 5.21 4.90
C ARG A 158 22.36 4.97 3.74
N SER A 159 22.50 5.98 2.90
CA SER A 159 23.36 5.91 1.71
C SER A 159 24.86 6.07 2.01
N ILE A 160 25.21 6.63 3.17
CA ILE A 160 26.60 6.99 3.52
C ILE A 160 26.90 6.44 4.93
N ILE A 161 28.03 5.75 5.05
CA ILE A 161 28.60 5.24 6.30
C ILE A 161 29.66 6.24 6.79
N THR A 162 29.52 6.68 8.04
CA THR A 162 30.34 7.73 8.66
C THR A 162 31.26 7.16 9.75
N LYS A 163 31.85 8.03 10.57
CA LYS A 163 32.64 7.66 11.76
C LYS A 163 31.80 7.09 12.89
N GLN A 164 30.49 7.30 12.86
CA GLN A 164 29.57 6.77 13.87
C GLN A 164 29.09 5.39 13.44
N TYR A 165 28.87 4.52 14.42
CA TYR A 165 28.26 3.23 14.13
C TYR A 165 26.83 3.42 13.66
N GLU A 166 26.51 2.84 12.53
CA GLU A 166 25.19 2.83 11.92
C GLU A 166 24.88 1.42 11.42
N THR A 167 23.64 0.99 11.61
CA THR A 167 23.20 -0.29 11.07
C THR A 167 22.69 -0.09 9.66
N VAL A 168 23.24 -0.83 8.73
CA VAL A 168 22.86 -0.86 7.31
C VAL A 168 22.34 -2.26 7.02
N ARG A 169 21.19 -2.33 6.38
CA ARG A 169 20.55 -3.54 5.92
C ARG A 169 20.95 -3.79 4.47
N PHE A 170 21.39 -5.02 4.18
CA PHE A 170 21.78 -5.46 2.86
C PHE A 170 20.93 -6.65 2.43
N LEU A 171 20.57 -6.67 1.18
CA LEU A 171 19.81 -7.74 0.54
C LEU A 171 20.67 -8.38 -0.54
N GLU A 172 20.68 -9.71 -0.59
CA GLU A 172 21.27 -10.45 -1.69
C GLU A 172 20.45 -10.18 -2.97
N GLU A 173 21.12 -9.76 -4.04
CA GLU A 173 20.46 -9.53 -5.32
C GLU A 173 20.23 -10.84 -6.06
N GLY A 174 19.07 -11.00 -6.64
CA GLY A 174 18.79 -12.13 -7.51
C GLY A 174 19.51 -12.10 -8.84
N GLY A 175 19.45 -13.22 -9.55
CA GLY A 175 20.11 -13.39 -10.84
C GLY A 175 19.51 -12.54 -11.99
N TYR A 176 18.46 -11.77 -11.75
CA TYR A 176 17.83 -10.91 -12.76
C TYR A 176 17.47 -9.54 -12.18
N ARG A 177 17.44 -8.57 -13.06
CA ARG A 177 17.02 -7.20 -12.75
C ARG A 177 15.87 -6.81 -13.68
N MET A 178 14.78 -6.34 -13.11
CA MET A 178 13.66 -5.84 -13.89
C MET A 178 13.82 -4.34 -14.19
N LEU A 179 13.74 -3.97 -15.46
CA LEU A 179 13.62 -2.58 -15.88
C LEU A 179 12.17 -2.35 -16.30
N TYR A 180 11.55 -1.32 -15.78
CA TYR A 180 10.18 -0.96 -16.11
C TYR A 180 10.06 0.50 -16.46
N GLY A 181 9.07 0.81 -17.27
CA GLY A 181 8.67 2.18 -17.60
C GLY A 181 7.16 2.29 -17.47
N ALA A 182 6.67 3.44 -17.02
CA ALA A 182 5.26 3.73 -16.96
C ALA A 182 4.96 5.07 -17.64
N SER A 183 3.83 5.13 -18.32
CA SER A 183 3.31 6.36 -18.93
C SER A 183 1.83 6.48 -18.58
N ARG A 184 1.40 7.68 -18.25
CA ARG A 184 0.03 8.01 -17.91
C ARG A 184 -0.46 9.09 -18.86
N ILE A 185 -1.57 8.85 -19.54
CA ILE A 185 -2.16 9.79 -20.49
C ILE A 185 -3.58 10.11 -19.99
N PRO A 186 -3.83 11.34 -19.52
CA PRO A 186 -5.18 11.74 -19.13
C PRO A 186 -6.09 11.83 -20.35
N LYS A 187 -7.40 11.67 -20.14
CA LYS A 187 -8.40 11.85 -21.18
C LYS A 187 -8.33 13.27 -21.75
N LYS A 188 -8.62 13.42 -23.04
CA LYS A 188 -8.56 14.71 -23.75
C LYS A 188 -9.44 15.76 -23.05
N GLY A 189 -8.81 16.84 -22.58
CA GLY A 189 -9.47 17.91 -21.83
C GLY A 189 -9.40 17.77 -20.32
N GLU A 190 -8.83 16.68 -19.79
CA GLU A 190 -8.67 16.41 -18.37
C GLU A 190 -7.20 16.56 -17.96
N LYS A 191 -6.97 17.01 -16.73
CA LYS A 191 -5.62 17.23 -16.19
C LYS A 191 -5.08 15.98 -15.49
N TYR A 192 -5.95 15.17 -14.91
CA TYR A 192 -5.63 13.99 -14.14
C TYR A 192 -6.41 12.77 -14.64
N SER A 193 -5.79 11.59 -14.57
CA SER A 193 -6.44 10.30 -14.82
C SER A 193 -6.67 9.61 -13.46
N GLY A 194 -7.79 8.96 -13.27
CA GLY A 194 -8.06 8.14 -12.10
C GLY A 194 -7.26 6.84 -12.02
N ASP A 195 -6.60 6.45 -13.13
CA ASP A 195 -5.77 5.24 -13.14
C ASP A 195 -4.55 5.41 -12.24
N ASN A 196 -4.19 4.35 -11.54
CA ASN A 196 -3.01 4.32 -10.70
C ASN A 196 -2.18 3.06 -10.95
N TYR A 197 -0.88 3.14 -10.73
CA TYR A 197 0.03 2.02 -10.84
C TYR A 197 1.08 2.05 -9.73
N THR A 198 1.51 0.88 -9.34
CA THR A 198 2.58 0.71 -8.34
C THR A 198 3.52 -0.39 -8.79
N PHE A 199 4.82 -0.14 -8.62
CA PHE A 199 5.88 -1.13 -8.76
C PHE A 199 6.62 -1.21 -7.45
N CYS A 200 6.72 -2.37 -6.87
CA CYS A 200 7.54 -2.61 -5.71
C CYS A 200 8.34 -3.91 -5.85
N GLU A 201 9.58 -3.84 -5.39
CA GLU A 201 10.43 -5.00 -5.23
C GLU A 201 10.27 -5.50 -3.80
N SER A 202 9.85 -6.74 -3.67
CA SER A 202 9.70 -7.40 -2.38
C SER A 202 11.01 -8.11 -1.99
N PRO A 203 11.29 -8.26 -0.70
CA PRO A 203 12.30 -9.22 -0.23
C PRO A 203 11.98 -10.58 -0.83
N GLY A 204 12.95 -11.25 -1.44
CA GLY A 204 12.69 -12.50 -2.16
C GLY A 204 12.78 -12.38 -3.69
N ASN A 205 13.33 -11.27 -4.19
CA ASN A 205 13.44 -11.00 -5.64
C ASN A 205 12.13 -11.05 -6.40
N GLN A 206 11.03 -10.81 -5.71
CA GLN A 206 9.73 -10.68 -6.34
C GLN A 206 9.49 -9.23 -6.74
N VAL A 207 8.98 -9.04 -7.91
CA VAL A 207 8.49 -7.73 -8.36
C VAL A 207 6.98 -7.78 -8.36
N VAL A 208 6.36 -6.92 -7.56
CA VAL A 208 4.92 -6.74 -7.55
C VAL A 208 4.57 -5.53 -8.40
N MET A 209 3.72 -5.76 -9.37
CA MET A 209 3.18 -4.73 -10.25
C MET A 209 1.67 -4.69 -10.06
N SER A 210 1.16 -3.53 -9.69
CA SER A 210 -0.28 -3.29 -9.57
C SER A 210 -0.70 -2.19 -10.54
N LEU A 211 -1.79 -2.43 -11.24
CA LEU A 211 -2.46 -1.46 -12.08
C LEU A 211 -3.91 -1.38 -11.62
N SER A 212 -4.36 -0.17 -11.31
CA SER A 212 -5.74 0.11 -10.92
C SER A 212 -6.36 1.06 -11.92
N ASP A 213 -7.46 0.64 -12.53
CA ASP A 213 -8.31 1.48 -13.37
C ASP A 213 -9.29 2.22 -12.45
N GLY A 214 -9.19 3.55 -12.38
CA GLY A 214 -10.01 4.40 -11.53
C GLY A 214 -11.27 4.87 -12.25
N MET A 215 -12.42 4.72 -11.62
CA MET A 215 -13.68 5.29 -12.10
C MET A 215 -13.74 6.81 -11.85
N GLY A 216 -13.00 7.60 -12.63
CA GLY A 216 -13.03 9.05 -12.53
C GLY A 216 -11.98 9.72 -13.38
N SER A 217 -12.23 10.99 -13.68
CA SER A 217 -11.28 11.87 -14.36
C SER A 217 -11.44 13.28 -13.80
N GLY A 218 -10.37 14.08 -13.84
CA GLY A 218 -10.37 15.45 -13.32
C GLY A 218 -10.01 15.56 -11.84
N GLU A 219 -10.25 16.74 -11.22
CA GLU A 219 -9.85 17.05 -9.83
C GLU A 219 -10.51 16.17 -8.76
N ALA A 220 -11.58 15.47 -9.09
CA ALA A 220 -12.26 14.55 -8.17
C ALA A 220 -11.64 13.13 -8.15
N ALA A 221 -10.65 12.87 -9.01
CA ALA A 221 -10.00 11.58 -9.19
C ALA A 221 -8.55 11.57 -8.65
N ASP A 222 -8.10 12.68 -8.04
CA ASP A 222 -6.75 12.85 -7.50
C ASP A 222 -6.64 12.43 -6.01
#